data_2afd083b7bf42abd790c901c81920926
#
_entry.id   2afd083b7bf42abd790c901c81920926
#
_cell.length_a   1.000
_cell.length_b   1.000
_cell.length_c   1.000
_cell.angle_alpha   90.00
_cell.angle_beta   90.00
_cell.angle_gamma   90.00
#
_symmetry.space_group_name_H-M   'P 1'
#
loop_
_entity.id
_entity.type
_entity.pdbx_description
1 polymer ?
#
loop_
_entity_poly.entity_id
_entity_poly.type
_entity_poly.pdbx_seq_one_letter_code
_entity_poly.pdbx_strand_id
1 'polypeptide(L)'
;MTTHRSTARVCADTVLAFALAVSLPASAQGKDDLWEISSKMEMPGMPMAMPAQTSRVCIGKNRKDEDFIPRQGDCRLVESKRVGNKFTYKMDCAGNNAATVDGAITFGDNAYDGQMRMTMKQTNDTMNMTLTGKRIGDCAAATK
;
A
#
# COMPACT_ATOMS: atom_id res chain seq x y z
N MET A 1 -51.94 68.67 -39.10
CA MET A 1 -52.60 67.47 -38.56
C MET A 1 -51.59 66.36 -38.62
N THR A 2 -50.87 66.13 -37.58
CA THR A 2 -49.89 64.99 -37.55
C THR A 2 -49.73 64.56 -36.07
N THR A 3 -50.26 63.38 -35.80
CA THR A 3 -50.36 62.80 -34.50
C THR A 3 -49.02 62.03 -34.22
N HIS A 4 -48.25 62.50 -33.25
CA HIS A 4 -47.10 61.76 -32.76
C HIS A 4 -47.51 60.76 -31.67
N ARG A 5 -47.34 59.46 -31.94
CA ARG A 5 -47.47 58.45 -30.94
C ARG A 5 -46.08 58.17 -30.30
N SER A 6 -46.03 58.46 -29.02
CA SER A 6 -44.89 58.20 -28.13
C SER A 6 -44.94 56.71 -27.71
N THR A 7 -43.95 55.91 -28.13
CA THR A 7 -43.78 54.56 -27.65
C THR A 7 -42.79 54.53 -26.50
N ALA A 8 -43.31 54.26 -25.31
CA ALA A 8 -42.50 54.06 -24.10
C ALA A 8 -41.73 52.72 -24.25
N ARG A 9 -40.43 52.77 -24.15
CA ARG A 9 -39.55 51.60 -24.06
C ARG A 9 -39.43 51.21 -22.59
N VAL A 10 -39.92 50.03 -22.25
CA VAL A 10 -39.72 49.36 -20.98
C VAL A 10 -38.35 48.70 -21.04
N CYS A 11 -37.42 49.21 -20.25
CA CYS A 11 -36.14 48.56 -19.98
C CYS A 11 -36.37 47.38 -19.01
N ALA A 12 -36.26 46.19 -19.50
CA ALA A 12 -36.24 44.99 -18.67
C ALA A 12 -34.81 44.78 -18.16
N ASP A 13 -34.56 45.05 -16.88
CA ASP A 13 -33.30 44.72 -16.20
C ASP A 13 -33.24 43.23 -15.98
N THR A 14 -32.41 42.55 -16.79
CA THR A 14 -32.12 41.15 -16.63
C THR A 14 -30.98 41.00 -15.59
N VAL A 15 -31.33 40.71 -14.35
CA VAL A 15 -30.37 40.35 -13.29
C VAL A 15 -29.83 38.98 -13.58
N LEU A 16 -28.59 38.91 -14.12
CA LEU A 16 -27.86 37.70 -14.35
C LEU A 16 -27.27 37.20 -13.04
N ALA A 17 -27.95 36.28 -12.38
CA ALA A 17 -27.45 35.59 -11.17
C ALA A 17 -26.29 34.67 -11.56
N PHE A 18 -25.05 35.07 -11.27
CA PHE A 18 -23.85 34.28 -11.40
C PHE A 18 -23.83 33.24 -10.28
N ALA A 19 -24.28 32.01 -10.55
CA ALA A 19 -24.12 30.88 -9.66
C ALA A 19 -22.64 30.48 -9.64
N LEU A 20 -21.91 30.85 -8.58
CA LEU A 20 -20.57 30.31 -8.30
C LEU A 20 -20.70 28.81 -7.97
N ALA A 21 -20.47 27.97 -8.96
CA ALA A 21 -20.27 26.54 -8.74
C ALA A 21 -18.95 26.34 -7.99
N VAL A 22 -19.02 26.13 -6.68
CA VAL A 22 -17.90 25.69 -5.86
C VAL A 22 -17.60 24.25 -6.25
N SER A 23 -16.67 24.04 -7.16
CA SER A 23 -16.13 22.72 -7.49
C SER A 23 -15.28 22.26 -6.30
N LEU A 24 -15.86 21.41 -5.45
CA LEU A 24 -15.11 20.65 -4.46
C LEU A 24 -14.11 19.77 -5.20
N PRO A 25 -12.81 19.79 -4.85
CA PRO A 25 -11.87 18.85 -5.42
C PRO A 25 -12.35 17.45 -5.08
N ALA A 26 -12.74 16.67 -6.08
CA ALA A 26 -12.94 15.25 -5.91
C ALA A 26 -11.57 14.65 -5.53
N SER A 27 -11.40 14.32 -4.25
CA SER A 27 -10.24 13.57 -3.78
C SER A 27 -10.22 12.28 -4.60
N ALA A 28 -9.32 12.20 -5.58
CA ALA A 28 -9.11 10.98 -6.33
C ALA A 28 -8.64 9.92 -5.34
N GLN A 29 -9.55 9.06 -4.90
CA GLN A 29 -9.22 7.92 -4.04
C GLN A 29 -8.24 7.07 -4.83
N GLY A 30 -7.03 6.92 -4.30
CA GLY A 30 -6.00 6.09 -4.90
C GLY A 30 -6.50 4.67 -5.07
N LYS A 31 -6.07 3.99 -6.13
CA LYS A 31 -6.44 2.60 -6.41
C LYS A 31 -5.81 1.62 -5.41
N ASP A 32 -4.78 2.04 -4.68
CA ASP A 32 -3.98 1.21 -3.81
C ASP A 32 -4.21 1.55 -2.34
N ASP A 33 -4.10 0.54 -1.49
CA ASP A 33 -4.14 0.68 -0.04
C ASP A 33 -2.77 1.12 0.49
N LEU A 34 -2.76 2.07 1.42
CA LEU A 34 -1.56 2.49 2.14
C LEU A 34 -1.39 1.63 3.39
N TRP A 35 -0.27 0.93 3.44
CA TRP A 35 0.09 0.06 4.54
C TRP A 35 1.29 0.61 5.30
N GLU A 36 1.23 0.57 6.61
CA GLU A 36 2.38 0.76 7.50
C GLU A 36 2.88 -0.61 7.92
N ILE A 37 4.14 -0.89 7.60
CA ILE A 37 4.80 -2.18 7.87
C ILE A 37 5.93 -1.95 8.85
N SER A 38 5.89 -2.66 9.97
CA SER A 38 6.98 -2.71 10.94
C SER A 38 7.69 -4.05 10.83
N SER A 39 9.00 -4.03 10.71
CA SER A 39 9.85 -5.22 10.64
C SER A 39 10.89 -5.22 11.74
N LYS A 40 11.10 -6.36 12.36
CA LYS A 40 12.13 -6.58 13.39
C LYS A 40 12.97 -7.79 13.00
N MET A 41 14.26 -7.63 12.97
CA MET A 41 15.22 -8.71 12.75
C MET A 41 15.85 -9.17 14.06
N GLU A 42 16.02 -10.48 14.17
CA GLU A 42 16.70 -11.11 15.29
C GLU A 42 17.70 -12.15 14.75
N MET A 43 18.94 -12.04 15.19
CA MET A 43 19.98 -13.02 14.89
C MET A 43 20.24 -13.85 16.16
N PRO A 44 20.02 -15.17 16.12
CA PRO A 44 20.37 -16.04 17.24
C PRO A 44 21.87 -15.92 17.57
N GLY A 45 22.20 -15.72 18.83
CA GLY A 45 23.60 -15.56 19.26
C GLY A 45 24.13 -14.14 19.32
N MET A 46 23.40 -13.14 18.86
CA MET A 46 23.75 -11.73 19.09
C MET A 46 22.94 -11.16 20.27
N PRO A 47 23.61 -10.57 21.27
CA PRO A 47 22.92 -10.04 22.45
C PRO A 47 22.17 -8.72 22.17
N MET A 48 22.33 -8.13 20.99
CA MET A 48 21.72 -6.86 20.63
C MET A 48 20.52 -7.08 19.71
N ALA A 49 19.33 -6.76 20.20
CA ALA A 49 18.13 -6.69 19.35
C ALA A 49 18.21 -5.43 18.46
N MET A 50 18.08 -5.61 17.15
CA MET A 50 17.95 -4.48 16.25
C MET A 50 16.59 -3.77 16.45
N PRO A 51 16.55 -2.44 16.43
CA PRO A 51 15.30 -1.71 16.56
C PRO A 51 14.37 -2.06 15.38
N ALA A 52 13.07 -2.09 15.67
CA ALA A 52 12.08 -2.28 14.61
C ALA A 52 12.13 -1.12 13.61
N GLN A 53 12.07 -1.45 12.33
CA GLN A 53 12.00 -0.48 11.24
C GLN A 53 10.58 -0.39 10.73
N THR A 54 10.08 0.81 10.56
CA THR A 54 8.74 1.06 10.04
C THR A 54 8.83 1.72 8.68
N SER A 55 8.07 1.21 7.72
CA SER A 55 7.96 1.75 6.37
C SER A 55 6.50 1.86 5.95
N ARG A 56 6.22 2.72 4.96
CA ARG A 56 4.91 2.85 4.36
C ARG A 56 4.98 2.47 2.90
N VAL A 57 4.07 1.60 2.47
CA VAL A 57 4.03 1.08 1.11
C VAL A 57 2.61 1.11 0.57
N CYS A 58 2.49 1.32 -0.73
CA CYS A 58 1.23 1.20 -1.45
C CYS A 58 1.10 -0.23 -1.99
N ILE A 59 0.02 -0.90 -1.62
CA ILE A 59 -0.27 -2.26 -2.09
C ILE A 59 -1.62 -2.22 -2.80
N GLY A 60 -1.65 -2.73 -4.04
CA GLY A 60 -2.86 -2.76 -4.86
C GLY A 60 -4.04 -3.45 -4.17
N LYS A 61 -5.26 -2.94 -4.38
CA LYS A 61 -6.49 -3.53 -3.78
C LYS A 61 -6.76 -4.95 -4.27
N ASN A 62 -6.30 -5.30 -5.47
CA ASN A 62 -6.39 -6.65 -6.05
C ASN A 62 -5.12 -7.49 -5.79
N ARG A 63 -4.49 -7.27 -4.64
CA ARG A 63 -3.26 -7.93 -4.22
C ARG A 63 -3.43 -9.44 -4.10
N LYS A 64 -2.35 -10.15 -4.41
CA LYS A 64 -2.18 -11.57 -4.10
C LYS A 64 -1.44 -11.72 -2.77
N ASP A 65 -1.53 -12.90 -2.18
CA ASP A 65 -0.81 -13.19 -0.93
C ASP A 65 0.71 -12.99 -1.08
N GLU A 66 1.25 -13.27 -2.26
CA GLU A 66 2.67 -13.09 -2.58
C GLU A 66 3.13 -11.63 -2.60
N ASP A 67 2.22 -10.67 -2.72
CA ASP A 67 2.54 -9.24 -2.71
C ASP A 67 2.93 -8.73 -1.31
N PHE A 68 2.63 -9.52 -0.27
CA PHE A 68 3.03 -9.25 1.10
C PHE A 68 4.39 -9.86 1.48
N ILE A 69 4.99 -10.66 0.59
CA ILE A 69 6.32 -11.22 0.82
C ILE A 69 7.37 -10.13 0.57
N PRO A 70 8.22 -9.80 1.56
CA PRO A 70 9.34 -8.90 1.33
C PRO A 70 10.35 -9.58 0.40
N ARG A 71 10.40 -9.16 -0.85
CA ARG A 71 11.33 -9.68 -1.85
C ARG A 71 12.57 -8.81 -1.91
N GLN A 72 13.73 -9.41 -1.77
CA GLN A 72 15.01 -8.73 -1.92
C GLN A 72 15.92 -9.57 -2.82
N GLY A 73 16.58 -8.94 -3.77
CA GLY A 73 17.54 -9.59 -4.64
C GLY A 73 16.96 -10.72 -5.51
N ASP A 74 17.81 -11.72 -5.80
CA ASP A 74 17.49 -12.83 -6.69
C ASP A 74 16.74 -13.98 -5.99
N CYS A 75 15.66 -13.66 -5.28
CA CYS A 75 14.82 -14.64 -4.60
C CYS A 75 13.63 -15.06 -5.46
N ARG A 76 13.42 -16.36 -5.59
CA ARG A 76 12.25 -16.94 -6.27
C ARG A 76 11.37 -17.69 -5.27
N LEU A 77 10.06 -17.57 -5.43
CA LEU A 77 9.10 -18.37 -4.69
C LEU A 77 9.13 -19.81 -5.21
N VAL A 78 9.39 -20.79 -4.35
CA VAL A 78 9.46 -22.21 -4.72
C VAL A 78 8.26 -23.00 -4.24
N GLU A 79 7.63 -22.56 -3.15
CA GLU A 79 6.43 -23.18 -2.60
C GLU A 79 5.57 -22.10 -1.93
N SER A 80 4.25 -22.21 -2.10
CA SER A 80 3.29 -21.40 -1.35
C SER A 80 1.99 -22.15 -1.11
N LYS A 81 1.38 -21.90 0.04
CA LYS A 81 0.11 -22.54 0.42
C LYS A 81 -0.72 -21.60 1.30
N ARG A 82 -2.01 -21.51 1.00
CA ARG A 82 -3.00 -20.81 1.84
C ARG A 82 -3.93 -21.80 2.54
N VAL A 83 -4.09 -21.65 3.84
CA VAL A 83 -5.07 -22.40 4.64
C VAL A 83 -5.79 -21.42 5.55
N GLY A 84 -7.04 -21.16 5.26
CA GLY A 84 -7.81 -20.13 5.96
C GLY A 84 -7.18 -18.74 5.79
N ASN A 85 -6.85 -18.09 6.89
CA ASN A 85 -6.20 -16.79 6.92
C ASN A 85 -4.67 -16.86 7.00
N LYS A 86 -4.08 -18.07 7.02
CA LYS A 86 -2.64 -18.29 7.09
C LYS A 86 -2.08 -18.65 5.72
N PHE A 87 -1.09 -17.89 5.28
CA PHE A 87 -0.31 -18.12 4.07
C PHE A 87 1.12 -18.50 4.45
N THR A 88 1.59 -19.64 3.96
CA THR A 88 2.98 -20.11 4.15
C THR A 88 3.69 -20.11 2.83
N TYR A 89 5.00 -19.84 2.84
CA TYR A 89 5.79 -19.80 1.64
C TYR A 89 7.24 -20.20 1.88
N LYS A 90 7.88 -20.67 0.81
CA LYS A 90 9.33 -20.89 0.76
C LYS A 90 9.92 -20.16 -0.42
N MET A 91 11.07 -19.57 -0.21
CA MET A 91 11.84 -18.94 -1.28
C MET A 91 13.25 -19.49 -1.32
N ASP A 92 13.80 -19.51 -2.52
CA ASP A 92 15.19 -19.81 -2.80
C ASP A 92 15.87 -18.57 -3.36
N CYS A 93 16.87 -18.08 -2.64
CA CYS A 93 17.63 -16.89 -3.02
C CYS A 93 19.00 -17.34 -3.54
N ALA A 94 19.40 -16.76 -4.68
CA ALA A 94 20.68 -17.02 -5.34
C ALA A 94 21.67 -15.86 -5.10
N GLY A 95 22.88 -15.97 -5.67
CA GLY A 95 23.89 -14.92 -5.63
C GLY A 95 24.78 -14.96 -4.39
N ASN A 96 25.44 -13.84 -4.09
CA ASN A 96 26.43 -13.75 -3.01
C ASN A 96 25.84 -13.98 -1.61
N ASN A 97 24.55 -13.69 -1.43
CA ASN A 97 23.81 -13.92 -0.20
C ASN A 97 22.80 -15.07 -0.36
N ALA A 98 23.23 -16.15 -1.01
CA ALA A 98 22.38 -17.30 -1.24
C ALA A 98 21.78 -17.83 0.08
N ALA A 99 20.46 -17.97 0.11
CA ALA A 99 19.72 -18.36 1.31
C ALA A 99 18.44 -19.11 0.95
N THR A 100 17.93 -19.87 1.90
CA THR A 100 16.55 -20.37 1.88
C THR A 100 15.71 -19.55 2.84
N VAL A 101 14.46 -19.27 2.48
CA VAL A 101 13.54 -18.51 3.31
C VAL A 101 12.27 -19.33 3.52
N ASP A 102 11.92 -19.54 4.77
CA ASP A 102 10.65 -20.13 5.20
C ASP A 102 9.83 -19.04 5.88
N GLY A 103 8.61 -18.78 5.40
CA GLY A 103 7.77 -17.73 5.95
C GLY A 103 6.32 -18.14 6.15
N ALA A 104 5.66 -17.40 7.03
CA ALA A 104 4.23 -17.48 7.27
C ALA A 104 3.66 -16.09 7.51
N ILE A 105 2.50 -15.81 6.93
CA ILE A 105 1.73 -14.58 7.14
C ILE A 105 0.33 -14.98 7.57
N THR A 106 -0.17 -14.37 8.63
CA THR A 106 -1.55 -14.50 9.11
C THR A 106 -2.27 -13.20 8.85
N PHE A 107 -3.33 -13.24 8.04
CA PHE A 107 -4.11 -12.07 7.65
C PHE A 107 -5.29 -11.85 8.57
N GLY A 108 -5.50 -10.61 8.99
CA GLY A 108 -6.74 -10.10 9.57
C GLY A 108 -7.45 -9.17 8.59
N ASP A 109 -8.48 -8.44 9.06
CA ASP A 109 -9.29 -7.57 8.20
C ASP A 109 -8.49 -6.39 7.60
N ASN A 110 -7.72 -5.70 8.44
CA ASN A 110 -6.90 -4.55 8.04
C ASN A 110 -5.48 -4.64 8.62
N ALA A 111 -5.03 -5.83 8.94
CA ALA A 111 -3.72 -6.07 9.51
C ALA A 111 -3.21 -7.46 9.10
N TYR A 112 -1.91 -7.66 9.21
CA TYR A 112 -1.30 -8.98 9.12
C TYR A 112 -0.10 -9.08 10.04
N ASP A 113 0.18 -10.31 10.47
CA ASP A 113 1.38 -10.68 11.20
C ASP A 113 2.17 -11.69 10.39
N GLY A 114 3.46 -11.45 10.21
CA GLY A 114 4.34 -12.30 9.45
C GLY A 114 5.55 -12.73 10.27
N GLN A 115 6.00 -13.94 10.00
CA GLN A 115 7.26 -14.46 10.51
C GLN A 115 8.03 -15.08 9.35
N MET A 116 9.33 -14.84 9.34
CA MET A 116 10.21 -15.34 8.30
C MET A 116 11.53 -15.78 8.93
N ARG A 117 11.99 -16.96 8.52
CA ARG A 117 13.32 -17.46 8.85
C ARG A 117 14.13 -17.56 7.56
N MET A 118 15.28 -16.93 7.57
CA MET A 118 16.26 -17.00 6.50
C MET A 118 17.46 -17.84 6.96
N THR A 119 17.85 -18.80 6.18
CA THR A 119 19.05 -19.65 6.44
C THR A 119 20.04 -19.42 5.32
N MET A 120 21.22 -18.92 5.66
CA MET A 120 22.32 -18.67 4.71
C MET A 120 22.92 -19.99 4.25
N LYS A 121 23.03 -20.22 2.93
CA LYS A 121 23.51 -21.50 2.38
C LYS A 121 25.00 -21.76 2.62
N GLN A 122 25.79 -20.69 2.79
CA GLN A 122 27.23 -20.80 2.94
C GLN A 122 27.68 -21.07 4.39
N THR A 123 27.02 -20.44 5.36
CA THR A 123 27.42 -20.47 6.78
C THR A 123 26.44 -21.25 7.66
N ASN A 124 25.25 -21.57 7.15
CA ASN A 124 24.10 -22.07 7.90
C ASN A 124 23.61 -21.13 9.01
N ASP A 125 24.05 -19.89 9.00
CA ASP A 125 23.53 -18.89 9.94
C ASP A 125 22.05 -18.64 9.68
N THR A 126 21.29 -18.45 10.74
CA THR A 126 19.86 -18.17 10.66
C THR A 126 19.56 -16.75 11.11
N MET A 127 18.65 -16.10 10.42
CA MET A 127 18.04 -14.82 10.82
C MET A 127 16.53 -15.01 10.90
N ASN A 128 15.93 -14.49 11.95
CA ASN A 128 14.48 -14.45 12.09
C ASN A 128 14.01 -13.01 11.87
N MET A 129 12.91 -12.85 11.13
CA MET A 129 12.26 -11.57 10.93
C MET A 129 10.79 -11.69 11.30
N THR A 130 10.32 -10.76 12.09
CA THR A 130 8.89 -10.57 12.35
C THR A 130 8.41 -9.33 11.61
N LEU A 131 7.21 -9.42 11.05
CA LEU A 131 6.56 -8.38 10.28
C LEU A 131 5.18 -8.14 10.85
N THR A 132 4.82 -6.89 11.03
CA THR A 132 3.43 -6.51 11.30
C THR A 132 3.03 -5.45 10.28
N GLY A 133 1.89 -5.63 9.66
CA GLY A 133 1.35 -4.68 8.71
C GLY A 133 -0.02 -4.20 9.14
N LYS A 134 -0.27 -2.91 8.99
CA LYS A 134 -1.58 -2.30 9.25
C LYS A 134 -1.95 -1.39 8.08
N ARG A 135 -3.17 -1.56 7.56
CA ARG A 135 -3.73 -0.63 6.61
C ARG A 135 -4.04 0.69 7.31
N ILE A 136 -3.51 1.79 6.82
CA ILE A 136 -3.65 3.11 7.42
C ILE A 136 -4.43 4.10 6.55
N GLY A 137 -4.83 3.69 5.35
CA GLY A 137 -5.60 4.53 4.43
C GLY A 137 -5.48 4.10 2.98
N ASP A 138 -5.72 5.04 2.10
CA ASP A 138 -5.51 4.88 0.66
C ASP A 138 -4.27 5.67 0.24
N CYS A 139 -3.55 5.15 -0.76
CA CYS A 139 -2.45 5.90 -1.37
C CYS A 139 -2.96 7.11 -2.12
N ALA A 140 -2.21 8.20 -2.08
CA ALA A 140 -2.47 9.34 -2.94
C ALA A 140 -2.41 8.90 -4.42
N ALA A 141 -3.33 9.40 -5.24
CA ALA A 141 -3.25 9.18 -6.67
C ALA A 141 -1.91 9.72 -7.17
N ALA A 142 -1.18 8.90 -7.94
CA ALA A 142 0.04 9.36 -8.58
C ALA A 142 -0.30 10.55 -9.48
N THR A 143 0.16 11.73 -9.12
CA THR A 143 0.15 12.90 -10.01
C THR A 143 1.07 12.59 -11.18
N LYS A 144 0.48 12.44 -12.38
CA LYS A 144 1.22 12.32 -13.64
C LYS A 144 1.78 13.68 -14.03
#